data_3ba3d234c5ecbfb87770e8ef562ef0e9
#
_entry.id   3ba3d234c5ecbfb87770e8ef562ef0e9
#
_cell.length_a   1.000
_cell.length_b   1.000
_cell.length_c   1.000
_cell.angle_alpha   90.00
_cell.angle_beta   90.00
_cell.angle_gamma   90.00
#
_symmetry.space_group_name_H-M   'P 1'
#
loop_
_entity.id
_entity.type
_entity.pdbx_description
1 polymer ?
#
loop_
_entity_poly.entity_id
_entity_poly.type
_entity_poly.pdbx_seq_one_letter_code
_entity_poly.pdbx_strand_id
1 'polypeptide(L)'
;MVNTFLAYGNYENRGKARTRYMQEKLGSEGYVKAFLEKLEEVKKNEKLDLNLAVSGTEKAADGELQTENKRIVQQKQPGLYAVKYHPIGGVPKVSKFGEIYESIKDVSDAEIRISPDETVYIINLTAKEAEKVLAATDDGAETLFEVPYPVSEQRSARLVCVIPRDF
;
A
#
# COMPACT_ATOMS: atom_id res chain seq x y z
N MET A 1 3.45 -16.14 -13.93
CA MET A 1 3.07 -16.89 -12.71
C MET A 1 1.59 -17.26 -12.66
N VAL A 2 0.62 -16.36 -12.95
CA VAL A 2 -0.82 -16.70 -12.95
C VAL A 2 -1.11 -17.86 -13.89
N ASN A 3 -0.68 -17.80 -15.15
CA ASN A 3 -0.89 -18.87 -16.14
C ASN A 3 -0.23 -20.20 -15.75
N THR A 4 0.91 -20.15 -15.04
CA THR A 4 1.53 -21.36 -14.49
C THR A 4 0.65 -21.97 -13.41
N PHE A 5 0.09 -21.14 -12.53
CA PHE A 5 -0.82 -21.63 -11.49
C PHE A 5 -2.13 -22.17 -12.08
N LEU A 6 -2.68 -21.53 -13.11
CA LEU A 6 -3.86 -22.04 -13.82
C LEU A 6 -3.64 -23.42 -14.42
N ALA A 7 -2.43 -23.69 -14.93
CA ALA A 7 -2.10 -24.98 -15.56
C ALA A 7 -1.74 -26.09 -14.57
N TYR A 8 -1.06 -25.78 -13.46
CA TYR A 8 -0.47 -26.77 -12.57
C TYR A 8 -0.93 -26.69 -11.11
N GLY A 9 -1.78 -25.71 -10.77
CA GLY A 9 -2.31 -25.54 -9.43
C GLY A 9 -3.17 -26.71 -8.96
N ASN A 10 -3.27 -26.85 -7.65
CA ASN A 10 -4.14 -27.85 -7.05
C ASN A 10 -5.54 -27.29 -6.81
N TYR A 11 -6.49 -27.68 -7.61
CA TYR A 11 -7.88 -27.25 -7.52
C TYR A 11 -8.76 -28.18 -6.69
N GLU A 12 -8.30 -29.39 -6.42
CA GLU A 12 -9.05 -30.38 -5.64
C GLU A 12 -8.92 -30.13 -4.14
N ASN A 13 -7.75 -29.68 -3.72
CA ASN A 13 -7.49 -29.36 -2.31
C ASN A 13 -7.18 -27.89 -2.11
N ARG A 14 -8.19 -27.12 -1.66
CA ARG A 14 -8.08 -25.68 -1.42
C ARG A 14 -6.97 -25.29 -0.42
N GLY A 15 -6.70 -26.14 0.59
CA GLY A 15 -5.62 -25.94 1.55
C GLY A 15 -4.23 -25.99 0.91
N LYS A 16 -4.10 -26.68 -0.23
CA LYS A 16 -2.89 -26.80 -1.04
C LYS A 16 -2.93 -26.00 -2.34
N ALA A 17 -3.88 -25.09 -2.51
CA ALA A 17 -4.01 -24.23 -3.67
C ALA A 17 -3.13 -22.97 -3.56
N ARG A 18 -1.82 -23.16 -3.44
CA ARG A 18 -0.80 -22.08 -3.41
C ARG A 18 0.40 -22.48 -4.25
N THR A 19 1.12 -21.50 -4.78
CA THR A 19 2.28 -21.71 -5.67
C THR A 19 3.35 -22.63 -5.08
N ARG A 20 3.62 -22.54 -3.77
CA ARG A 20 4.61 -23.42 -3.10
C ARG A 20 4.29 -24.91 -3.24
N TYR A 21 3.02 -25.29 -3.29
CA TYR A 21 2.63 -26.70 -3.44
C TYR A 21 2.80 -27.23 -4.86
N MET A 22 2.90 -26.33 -5.86
CA MET A 22 3.31 -26.75 -7.20
C MET A 22 4.77 -27.22 -7.20
N GLN A 23 5.64 -26.54 -6.44
CA GLN A 23 7.02 -26.95 -6.29
C GLN A 23 7.15 -28.29 -5.57
N GLU A 24 6.33 -28.55 -4.55
CA GLU A 24 6.28 -29.87 -3.88
C GLU A 24 5.90 -30.98 -4.85
N LYS A 25 4.96 -30.72 -5.78
CA LYS A 25 4.47 -31.69 -6.76
C LYS A 25 5.43 -31.92 -7.92
N LEU A 26 6.05 -30.87 -8.45
CA LEU A 26 6.87 -30.90 -9.66
C LEU A 26 8.37 -31.02 -9.38
N GLY A 27 8.79 -30.84 -8.12
CA GLY A 27 10.18 -30.61 -7.77
C GLY A 27 10.66 -29.22 -8.18
N SER A 28 11.81 -28.78 -7.68
CA SER A 28 12.35 -27.45 -7.97
C SER A 28 12.63 -27.24 -9.45
N GLU A 29 13.27 -28.19 -10.11
CA GLU A 29 13.61 -28.10 -11.53
C GLU A 29 12.36 -28.14 -12.42
N GLY A 30 11.43 -29.04 -12.13
CA GLY A 30 10.16 -29.15 -12.87
C GLY A 30 9.31 -27.90 -12.74
N TYR A 31 9.30 -27.28 -11.57
CA TYR A 31 8.58 -26.03 -11.34
C TYR A 31 9.17 -24.86 -12.15
N VAL A 32 10.51 -24.73 -12.16
CA VAL A 32 11.19 -23.69 -12.95
C VAL A 32 10.93 -23.92 -14.45
N LYS A 33 11.05 -25.15 -14.93
CA LYS A 33 10.77 -25.49 -16.32
C LYS A 33 9.34 -25.13 -16.72
N ALA A 34 8.35 -25.54 -15.94
CA ALA A 34 6.94 -25.22 -16.18
C ALA A 34 6.66 -23.71 -16.20
N PHE A 35 7.34 -22.95 -15.33
CA PHE A 35 7.24 -21.49 -15.32
C PHE A 35 7.84 -20.88 -16.60
N LEU A 36 9.04 -21.30 -16.99
CA LEU A 36 9.71 -20.78 -18.19
C LEU A 36 8.94 -21.10 -19.47
N GLU A 37 8.39 -22.30 -19.60
CA GLU A 37 7.54 -22.67 -20.74
C GLU A 37 6.31 -21.75 -20.84
N LYS A 38 5.63 -21.50 -19.72
CA LYS A 38 4.48 -20.58 -19.68
C LYS A 38 4.88 -19.12 -19.92
N LEU A 39 6.05 -18.70 -19.47
CA LEU A 39 6.57 -17.37 -19.75
C LEU A 39 6.79 -17.16 -21.25
N GLU A 40 7.44 -18.11 -21.93
CA GLU A 40 7.68 -18.02 -23.37
C GLU A 40 6.36 -18.07 -24.19
N GLU A 41 5.38 -18.83 -23.74
CA GLU A 41 4.04 -18.85 -24.33
C GLU A 41 3.36 -17.46 -24.22
N VAL A 42 3.42 -16.84 -23.03
CA VAL A 42 2.81 -15.53 -22.80
C VAL A 42 3.53 -14.43 -23.59
N LYS A 43 4.88 -14.45 -23.63
CA LYS A 43 5.66 -13.50 -24.44
C LYS A 43 5.32 -13.50 -25.92
N LYS A 44 4.93 -14.65 -26.47
CA LYS A 44 4.52 -14.75 -27.87
C LYS A 44 3.15 -14.14 -28.14
N ASN A 45 2.28 -14.15 -27.15
CA ASN A 45 0.87 -13.78 -27.31
C ASN A 45 0.53 -12.40 -26.74
N GLU A 46 1.36 -11.87 -25.84
CA GLU A 46 1.09 -10.64 -25.12
C GLU A 46 2.31 -9.72 -25.12
N LYS A 47 2.08 -8.41 -25.20
CA LYS A 47 3.12 -7.42 -24.96
C LYS A 47 3.33 -7.28 -23.45
N LEU A 48 4.49 -7.73 -22.97
CA LEU A 48 4.85 -7.65 -21.55
C LEU A 48 5.70 -6.42 -21.21
N ASP A 49 6.13 -5.67 -22.21
CA ASP A 49 6.95 -4.47 -22.01
C ASP A 49 6.09 -3.35 -21.40
N LEU A 50 6.46 -2.94 -20.21
CA LEU A 50 5.88 -1.79 -19.55
C LEU A 50 6.71 -0.55 -19.91
N ASN A 51 6.17 0.28 -20.78
CA ASN A 51 6.72 1.62 -21.03
C ASN A 51 6.35 2.53 -19.85
N LEU A 52 7.10 2.39 -18.77
CA LEU A 52 6.96 3.26 -17.61
C LEU A 52 7.71 4.56 -17.88
N ALA A 53 6.98 5.58 -18.29
CA ALA A 53 7.49 6.94 -18.20
C ALA A 53 7.48 7.32 -16.72
N VAL A 54 8.66 7.36 -16.09
CA VAL A 54 8.80 7.90 -14.73
C VAL A 54 8.83 9.42 -14.89
N SER A 55 7.67 10.06 -14.73
CA SER A 55 7.60 11.51 -14.59
C SER A 55 7.78 11.85 -13.11
N GLY A 56 8.77 12.67 -12.78
CA GLY A 56 8.84 13.31 -11.48
C GLY A 56 7.77 14.41 -11.38
N THR A 57 7.25 14.65 -10.19
CA THR A 57 6.41 15.82 -9.93
C THR A 57 7.27 17.07 -9.90
N GLU A 58 6.97 18.05 -10.75
CA GLU A 58 7.60 19.38 -10.77
C GLU A 58 6.75 20.44 -10.03
N LYS A 59 5.90 19.99 -9.13
CA LYS A 59 4.98 20.86 -8.38
C LYS A 59 5.76 21.84 -7.52
N ALA A 60 5.43 23.13 -7.63
CA ALA A 60 6.04 24.18 -6.84
C ALA A 60 5.55 24.12 -5.38
N ALA A 61 6.47 24.32 -4.44
CA ALA A 61 6.14 24.46 -3.03
C ALA A 61 5.38 25.79 -2.78
N ASP A 62 4.45 25.80 -1.84
CA ASP A 62 3.71 27.01 -1.42
C ASP A 62 4.15 27.50 -0.04
N GLY A 63 5.18 26.89 0.54
CA GLY A 63 5.74 27.22 1.84
C GLY A 63 6.36 26.03 2.53
N GLU A 64 6.87 26.25 3.73
CA GLU A 64 7.34 25.19 4.60
C GLU A 64 6.31 24.93 5.69
N LEU A 65 5.98 23.66 5.89
CA LEU A 65 5.10 23.24 6.97
C LEU A 65 5.95 22.86 8.19
N GLN A 66 5.89 23.70 9.21
CA GLN A 66 6.48 23.41 10.51
C GLN A 66 5.43 22.73 11.38
N THR A 67 5.51 21.43 11.49
CA THR A 67 4.59 20.65 12.30
C THR A 67 5.32 19.50 12.98
N GLU A 68 4.92 19.23 14.22
CA GLU A 68 5.36 18.04 14.96
C GLU A 68 4.47 16.82 14.70
N ASN A 69 3.44 16.98 13.85
CA ASN A 69 2.50 15.90 13.57
C ASN A 69 3.18 14.77 12.80
N LYS A 70 3.29 13.61 13.44
CA LYS A 70 3.96 12.41 12.91
C LYS A 70 3.28 11.80 11.67
N ARG A 71 2.06 12.21 11.36
CA ARG A 71 1.34 11.80 10.16
C ARG A 71 1.82 12.55 8.92
N ILE A 72 2.49 13.69 9.07
CA ILE A 72 3.07 14.45 7.98
C ILE A 72 4.53 14.05 7.80
N VAL A 73 4.90 13.69 6.58
CA VAL A 73 6.26 13.31 6.19
C VAL A 73 6.72 14.21 5.08
N GLN A 74 7.84 14.87 5.27
CA GLN A 74 8.49 15.62 4.20
C GLN A 74 9.01 14.66 3.13
N GLN A 75 8.72 14.95 1.87
CA GLN A 75 9.22 14.17 0.73
C GLN A 75 10.66 14.58 0.38
N LYS A 76 11.28 13.82 -0.52
CA LYS A 76 12.60 14.18 -1.07
C LYS A 76 12.57 15.47 -1.87
N GLN A 77 11.43 15.77 -2.51
CA GLN A 77 11.21 17.03 -3.20
C GLN A 77 11.01 18.13 -2.16
N PRO A 78 11.78 19.20 -2.20
CA PRO A 78 11.67 20.30 -1.23
C PRO A 78 10.26 20.91 -1.23
N GLY A 79 9.70 21.13 -0.05
CA GLY A 79 8.39 21.76 0.13
C GLY A 79 7.20 20.90 -0.29
N LEU A 80 7.41 19.61 -0.59
CA LEU A 80 6.34 18.65 -0.78
C LEU A 80 6.26 17.67 0.39
N TYR A 81 5.03 17.30 0.72
CA TYR A 81 4.69 16.49 1.88
C TYR A 81 3.82 15.30 1.51
N ALA A 82 3.86 14.30 2.35
CA ALA A 82 2.94 13.19 2.35
C ALA A 82 2.17 13.14 3.67
N VAL A 83 0.89 12.85 3.61
CA VAL A 83 0.06 12.60 4.79
C VAL A 83 -0.18 11.10 4.91
N LYS A 84 0.11 10.56 6.10
CA LYS A 84 -0.17 9.17 6.45
C LYS A 84 -1.57 9.06 7.02
N TYR A 85 -2.31 8.07 6.55
CA TYR A 85 -3.55 7.65 7.14
C TYR A 85 -3.48 6.15 7.44
N HIS A 86 -3.55 5.80 8.71
CA HIS A 86 -3.58 4.41 9.16
C HIS A 86 -4.81 4.20 10.02
N PRO A 87 -5.87 3.62 9.46
CA PRO A 87 -7.12 3.41 10.19
C PRO A 87 -6.93 2.37 11.30
N ILE A 88 -7.70 2.51 12.37
CA ILE A 88 -7.69 1.53 13.46
C ILE A 88 -8.07 0.15 12.90
N GLY A 89 -7.20 -0.85 13.15
CA GLY A 89 -7.39 -2.20 12.64
C GLY A 89 -7.07 -2.40 11.17
N GLY A 90 -6.46 -1.41 10.49
CA GLY A 90 -6.02 -1.52 9.10
C GLY A 90 -7.15 -1.54 8.06
N VAL A 91 -8.40 -1.35 8.49
CA VAL A 91 -9.57 -1.41 7.60
C VAL A 91 -10.28 -0.06 7.53
N PRO A 92 -9.97 0.76 6.52
CA PRO A 92 -10.64 2.05 6.36
C PRO A 92 -12.10 1.89 5.99
N LYS A 93 -12.95 2.79 6.48
CA LYS A 93 -14.33 2.88 6.01
C LYS A 93 -14.34 3.38 4.56
N VAL A 94 -15.21 2.82 3.71
CA VAL A 94 -15.35 3.24 2.31
C VAL A 94 -15.65 4.74 2.20
N SER A 95 -16.49 5.28 3.10
CA SER A 95 -16.80 6.71 3.16
C SER A 95 -15.57 7.57 3.35
N LYS A 96 -14.56 7.10 4.11
CA LYS A 96 -13.31 7.84 4.34
C LYS A 96 -12.50 8.03 3.06
N PHE A 97 -12.50 7.06 2.15
CA PHE A 97 -11.89 7.26 0.84
C PHE A 97 -12.62 8.33 0.01
N GLY A 98 -13.94 8.44 0.16
CA GLY A 98 -14.70 9.54 -0.44
C GLY A 98 -14.26 10.91 0.10
N GLU A 99 -14.09 11.04 1.43
CA GLU A 99 -13.62 12.26 2.07
C GLU A 99 -12.18 12.61 1.62
N ILE A 100 -11.29 11.62 1.55
CA ILE A 100 -9.93 11.79 1.03
C ILE A 100 -9.98 12.27 -0.42
N TYR A 101 -10.77 11.60 -1.27
CA TYR A 101 -10.94 11.99 -2.67
C TYR A 101 -11.41 13.44 -2.81
N GLU A 102 -12.45 13.84 -2.09
CA GLU A 102 -12.95 15.23 -2.10
C GLU A 102 -11.88 16.25 -1.64
N SER A 103 -10.97 15.82 -0.78
CA SER A 103 -9.88 16.70 -0.32
C SER A 103 -8.78 16.92 -1.36
N ILE A 104 -8.61 15.98 -2.30
CA ILE A 104 -7.49 15.99 -3.26
C ILE A 104 -7.90 16.07 -4.73
N LYS A 105 -9.18 15.95 -5.09
CA LYS A 105 -9.64 15.92 -6.49
C LYS A 105 -9.20 17.10 -7.34
N ASP A 106 -9.02 18.27 -6.73
CA ASP A 106 -8.58 19.50 -7.38
C ASP A 106 -7.07 19.79 -7.13
N VAL A 107 -6.36 18.85 -6.52
CA VAL A 107 -4.94 18.97 -6.20
C VAL A 107 -4.12 18.32 -7.31
N SER A 108 -3.32 19.12 -8.03
CA SER A 108 -2.47 18.60 -9.10
C SER A 108 -1.47 17.59 -8.58
N ASP A 109 -1.25 16.50 -9.31
CA ASP A 109 -0.28 15.45 -9.05
C ASP A 109 -0.44 14.71 -7.70
N ALA A 110 -1.53 14.95 -6.96
CA ALA A 110 -1.80 14.18 -5.76
C ALA A 110 -2.04 12.71 -6.10
N GLU A 111 -1.38 11.82 -5.36
CA GLU A 111 -1.54 10.37 -5.53
C GLU A 111 -1.86 9.71 -4.18
N ILE A 112 -2.59 8.61 -4.25
CA ILE A 112 -2.81 7.73 -3.10
C ILE A 112 -1.96 6.48 -3.29
N ARG A 113 -1.14 6.15 -2.30
CA ARG A 113 -0.32 4.93 -2.27
C ARG A 113 -0.62 4.11 -1.02
N ILE A 114 -0.74 2.81 -1.19
CA ILE A 114 -0.99 1.87 -0.10
C ILE A 114 0.31 1.12 0.19
N SER A 115 0.67 1.06 1.45
CA SER A 115 1.87 0.38 1.93
C SER A 115 1.50 -1.01 2.50
N PRO A 116 2.45 -1.96 2.55
CA PRO A 116 2.21 -3.31 3.06
C PRO A 116 1.81 -3.39 4.55
N ASP A 117 2.03 -2.31 5.31
CA ASP A 117 1.62 -2.16 6.70
C ASP A 117 0.21 -1.56 6.86
N GLU A 118 -0.60 -1.58 5.77
CA GLU A 118 -1.99 -1.08 5.75
C GLU A 118 -2.10 0.45 5.93
N THR A 119 -0.98 1.17 5.75
CA THR A 119 -0.96 2.64 5.77
C THR A 119 -1.25 3.19 4.39
N VAL A 120 -2.11 4.16 4.32
CA VAL A 120 -2.40 4.96 3.12
C VAL A 120 -1.56 6.22 3.15
N TYR A 121 -0.82 6.48 2.09
CA TYR A 121 -0.04 7.71 1.90
C TYR A 121 -0.71 8.54 0.83
N ILE A 122 -1.05 9.78 1.16
CA ILE A 122 -1.47 10.79 0.19
C ILE A 122 -0.24 11.66 -0.06
N ILE A 123 0.29 11.63 -1.26
CA ILE A 123 1.60 12.21 -1.61
C ILE A 123 1.48 13.39 -2.57
N ASN A 124 2.59 14.09 -2.78
CA ASN A 124 2.73 15.26 -3.66
C ASN A 124 1.86 16.45 -3.22
N LEU A 125 1.80 16.69 -1.92
CA LEU A 125 1.03 17.78 -1.33
C LEU A 125 1.94 18.95 -0.99
N THR A 126 1.50 20.18 -1.26
CA THR A 126 2.11 21.39 -0.70
C THR A 126 1.78 21.53 0.80
N ALA A 127 2.34 22.51 1.48
CA ALA A 127 2.10 22.71 2.92
C ALA A 127 0.61 22.85 3.24
N LYS A 128 -0.10 23.74 2.51
CA LYS A 128 -1.54 23.99 2.72
C LYS A 128 -2.42 22.79 2.35
N GLU A 129 -2.05 22.08 1.29
CA GLU A 129 -2.76 20.87 0.85
C GLU A 129 -2.60 19.75 1.88
N ALA A 130 -1.41 19.61 2.46
CA ALA A 130 -1.14 18.63 3.51
C ALA A 130 -1.97 18.88 4.77
N GLU A 131 -2.13 20.14 5.21
CA GLU A 131 -3.01 20.50 6.31
C GLU A 131 -4.48 20.15 6.04
N LYS A 132 -4.96 20.43 4.83
CA LYS A 132 -6.32 20.09 4.40
C LYS A 132 -6.55 18.57 4.41
N VAL A 133 -5.61 17.80 3.87
CA VAL A 133 -5.68 16.33 3.84
C VAL A 133 -5.55 15.75 5.24
N LEU A 134 -4.70 16.34 6.10
CA LEU A 134 -4.57 15.93 7.49
C LEU A 134 -5.92 16.02 8.22
N ALA A 135 -6.64 17.12 8.05
CA ALA A 135 -7.97 17.31 8.63
C ALA A 135 -8.99 16.31 8.07
N ALA A 136 -8.97 16.05 6.74
CA ALA A 136 -9.89 15.09 6.10
C ALA A 136 -9.62 13.64 6.52
N THR A 137 -8.39 13.32 6.94
CA THR A 137 -8.00 11.98 7.39
C THR A 137 -8.05 11.81 8.90
N ASP A 138 -8.50 12.83 9.63
CA ASP A 138 -8.73 12.72 11.07
C ASP A 138 -9.99 11.88 11.34
N ASP A 139 -9.79 10.75 12.00
CA ASP A 139 -10.87 9.85 12.45
C ASP A 139 -10.73 9.49 13.94
N GLY A 140 -9.97 10.31 14.69
CA GLY A 140 -9.67 10.04 16.09
C GLY A 140 -8.59 8.99 16.33
N ALA A 141 -8.00 8.43 15.26
CA ALA A 141 -6.92 7.43 15.34
C ALA A 141 -5.52 8.07 15.49
N GLU A 142 -5.42 9.38 15.60
CA GLU A 142 -4.13 10.09 15.68
C GLU A 142 -3.26 9.63 16.85
N THR A 143 -3.87 9.25 17.95
CA THR A 143 -3.18 8.76 19.14
C THR A 143 -2.31 7.53 18.88
N LEU A 144 -2.61 6.71 17.86
CA LEU A 144 -1.81 5.54 17.50
C LEU A 144 -0.43 5.91 16.93
N PHE A 145 -0.30 7.09 16.33
CA PHE A 145 0.98 7.58 15.81
C PHE A 145 1.78 8.38 16.84
N GLU A 146 1.16 8.79 17.94
CA GLU A 146 1.80 9.54 19.01
C GLU A 146 2.55 8.66 19.99
N VAL A 147 2.20 7.39 20.07
CA VAL A 147 2.89 6.45 20.97
C VAL A 147 4.23 6.05 20.35
N PRO A 148 5.37 6.43 20.94
CA PRO A 148 6.68 6.03 20.47
C PRO A 148 6.91 4.56 20.85
N TYR A 149 6.40 3.64 20.03
CA TYR A 149 6.81 2.23 20.17
C TYR A 149 8.21 2.07 19.59
N PRO A 150 9.17 1.51 20.34
CA PRO A 150 10.45 1.10 19.78
C PRO A 150 10.20 0.11 18.63
N VAL A 151 10.98 0.23 17.58
CA VAL A 151 10.83 -0.58 16.35
C VAL A 151 10.84 -2.09 16.63
N SER A 152 11.48 -2.51 17.72
CA SER A 152 11.50 -3.90 18.21
C SER A 152 10.13 -4.37 18.72
N GLU A 153 9.31 -3.49 19.26
CA GLU A 153 7.97 -3.80 19.77
C GLU A 153 6.89 -3.71 18.71
N GLN A 154 7.11 -2.93 17.65
CA GLN A 154 6.17 -2.85 16.52
C GLN A 154 5.98 -4.19 15.79
N ARG A 155 6.96 -5.10 15.87
CA ARG A 155 6.81 -6.46 15.33
C ARG A 155 6.00 -7.40 16.20
N SER A 156 5.91 -7.15 17.50
CA SER A 156 5.13 -7.95 18.44
C SER A 156 3.79 -7.34 18.80
N ALA A 157 3.64 -6.02 18.64
CA ALA A 157 2.36 -5.34 18.69
C ALA A 157 1.61 -5.50 17.36
N ARG A 158 1.42 -6.72 16.89
CA ARG A 158 0.12 -7.05 16.33
C ARG A 158 -0.82 -6.82 17.50
N LEU A 159 -1.41 -5.65 17.49
CA LEU A 159 -2.46 -5.28 18.42
C LEU A 159 -3.43 -6.46 18.44
N VAL A 160 -3.37 -7.24 19.49
CA VAL A 160 -4.50 -8.02 19.91
C VAL A 160 -5.50 -6.96 20.33
N CYS A 161 -6.32 -6.50 19.37
CA CYS A 161 -7.58 -5.88 19.74
C CYS A 161 -8.31 -6.93 20.55
N VAL A 162 -8.14 -6.89 21.86
CA VAL A 162 -8.99 -7.57 22.79
C VAL A 162 -10.33 -6.85 22.68
N ILE A 163 -11.11 -7.27 21.70
CA ILE A 163 -12.54 -6.96 21.68
C ILE A 163 -13.09 -7.67 22.91
N PRO A 164 -13.61 -6.96 23.90
CA PRO A 164 -14.34 -7.60 24.98
C PRO A 164 -15.43 -8.47 24.35
N ARG A 165 -15.40 -9.76 24.61
CA ARG A 165 -16.48 -10.67 24.23
C ARG A 165 -17.61 -10.55 25.23
N ASP A 166 -18.27 -9.40 25.25
CA ASP A 166 -19.49 -9.21 26.01
C ASP A 166 -20.43 -8.38 25.15
N PHE A 167 -21.00 -9.08 24.17
CA PHE A 167 -22.31 -8.79 23.58
C PHE A 167 -22.85 -10.10 22.99
#